data_e1462ff57bbc128f75bbbcc5680714ed
#
_entry.id   e1462ff57bbc128f75bbbcc5680714ed
#
_cell.length_a   1.000
_cell.length_b   1.000
_cell.length_c   1.000
_cell.angle_alpha   90.00
_cell.angle_beta   90.00
_cell.angle_gamma   90.00
#
_symmetry.space_group_name_H-M   'P 1'
#
loop_
_entity.id
_entity.type
_entity.pdbx_description
1 polymer ?
#
loop_
_entity_poly.entity_id
_entity_poly.type
_entity_poly.pdbx_seq_one_letter_code
_entity_poly.pdbx_strand_id
1 'polypeptide(L)'
;VYIPKANGKMRPLGIPNVRDRVVQASALLVLEPIFEADLPETAFGFRPGRNAHQAMEQLKRHLFRGRTEVVDADLSWYFDTIPHYNLLRLVAKRVVDRGILNLIKQWLRAPVIEPDDPPGSSGKRSDKGTPQGGVISPLLANIYHACIPHLWKLRGHARRLGGEIVSYADDFVILLWPGRGKAALTALHSICERLSLRLNEEKTRVVDARAESFQFLGFRVQKVLNLKSGKWYPRVEPAPKSEQRVRDRMREITSRWMGGRAVEETIAEMNRVLRGWGAYFHYGNPQRSMARINHYAEERLRKWLMRRRQRRGPGYTQYPTRKVYGELGLYRLPRARPADPAHA
;
A
#
# COMPACT_ATOMS: atom_id res chain seq x y z
N VAL A 1 -12.42 -11.73 12.54
CA VAL A 1 -13.20 -11.26 11.38
C VAL A 1 -12.40 -11.48 10.12
N TYR A 2 -13.07 -11.91 9.05
CA TYR A 2 -12.42 -12.12 7.75
C TYR A 2 -12.75 -10.99 6.77
N ILE A 3 -11.73 -10.40 6.15
CA ILE A 3 -11.89 -9.33 5.14
C ILE A 3 -11.47 -9.88 3.77
N PRO A 4 -12.30 -9.71 2.72
CA PRO A 4 -11.95 -10.20 1.39
C PRO A 4 -10.78 -9.41 0.79
N LYS A 5 -9.77 -10.13 0.28
CA LYS A 5 -8.68 -9.57 -0.52
C LYS A 5 -9.15 -9.37 -1.97
N ALA A 6 -8.45 -8.51 -2.72
CA ALA A 6 -8.74 -8.26 -4.14
C ALA A 6 -8.66 -9.50 -5.06
N ASN A 7 -8.02 -10.58 -4.60
CA ASN A 7 -7.90 -11.87 -5.29
C ASN A 7 -8.95 -12.91 -4.82
N GLY A 8 -9.96 -12.50 -4.06
CA GLY A 8 -11.01 -13.35 -3.51
C GLY A 8 -10.61 -14.18 -2.28
N LYS A 9 -9.34 -14.22 -1.90
CA LYS A 9 -8.91 -14.87 -0.65
C LYS A 9 -9.31 -14.02 0.55
N MET A 10 -9.62 -14.66 1.67
CA MET A 10 -9.95 -13.96 2.92
C MET A 10 -8.66 -13.63 3.69
N ARG A 11 -8.65 -12.45 4.34
CA ARG A 11 -7.61 -12.04 5.28
C ARG A 11 -8.19 -12.10 6.69
N PRO A 12 -7.63 -12.89 7.60
CA PRO A 12 -8.03 -12.84 9.00
C PRO A 12 -7.61 -11.49 9.60
N LEU A 13 -8.52 -10.85 10.30
CA LEU A 13 -8.25 -9.63 11.08
C LEU A 13 -8.63 -9.92 12.54
N GLY A 14 -7.64 -9.93 13.42
CA GLY A 14 -7.86 -10.06 14.86
C GLY A 14 -8.35 -8.73 15.43
N ILE A 15 -9.41 -8.78 16.21
CA ILE A 15 -9.92 -7.60 16.92
C ILE A 15 -9.61 -7.79 18.40
N PRO A 16 -8.59 -7.12 18.96
CA PRO A 16 -8.31 -7.17 20.39
C PRO A 16 -9.50 -6.57 21.17
N ASN A 17 -9.69 -7.04 22.41
CA ASN A 17 -10.69 -6.44 23.27
C ASN A 17 -10.36 -4.96 23.59
N VAL A 18 -11.32 -4.23 24.10
CA VAL A 18 -11.16 -2.78 24.33
C VAL A 18 -10.05 -2.48 25.32
N ARG A 19 -9.93 -3.27 26.40
CA ARG A 19 -8.87 -3.09 27.41
C ARG A 19 -7.49 -3.25 26.77
N ASP A 20 -7.28 -4.31 26.01
CA ASP A 20 -6.00 -4.54 25.32
C ASP A 20 -5.70 -3.41 24.31
N ARG A 21 -6.70 -2.90 23.59
CA ARG A 21 -6.48 -1.76 22.67
C ARG A 21 -6.01 -0.52 23.42
N VAL A 22 -6.59 -0.20 24.57
CA VAL A 22 -6.18 0.94 25.39
C VAL A 22 -4.74 0.75 25.88
N VAL A 23 -4.41 -0.42 26.44
CA VAL A 23 -3.06 -0.69 26.95
C VAL A 23 -2.03 -0.74 25.83
N GLN A 24 -2.37 -1.32 24.67
CA GLN A 24 -1.51 -1.29 23.48
C GLN A 24 -1.28 0.13 22.97
N ALA A 25 -2.31 0.97 22.97
CA ALA A 25 -2.17 2.38 22.57
C ALA A 25 -1.26 3.16 23.52
N SER A 26 -1.41 2.97 24.83
CA SER A 26 -0.55 3.58 25.82
C SER A 26 0.91 3.14 25.68
N ALA A 27 1.14 1.84 25.47
CA ALA A 27 2.48 1.31 25.23
C ALA A 27 3.06 1.84 23.90
N LEU A 28 2.24 1.98 22.85
CA LEU A 28 2.66 2.53 21.56
C LEU A 28 3.18 3.96 21.70
N LEU A 29 2.49 4.83 22.46
CA LEU A 29 2.93 6.21 22.69
C LEU A 29 4.34 6.31 23.30
N VAL A 30 4.73 5.31 24.12
CA VAL A 30 6.05 5.26 24.75
C VAL A 30 7.09 4.62 23.82
N LEU A 31 6.71 3.55 23.13
CA LEU A 31 7.65 2.73 22.34
C LEU A 31 7.92 3.31 20.96
N GLU A 32 6.94 3.96 20.35
CA GLU A 32 7.06 4.47 18.98
C GLU A 32 8.23 5.44 18.83
N PRO A 33 8.41 6.49 19.65
CA PRO A 33 9.54 7.40 19.50
C PRO A 33 10.90 6.72 19.74
N ILE A 34 10.96 5.68 20.58
CA ILE A 34 12.20 4.92 20.84
C ILE A 34 12.65 4.18 19.58
N PHE A 35 11.73 3.47 18.93
CA PHE A 35 12.04 2.68 17.76
C PHE A 35 12.07 3.51 16.47
N GLU A 36 11.32 4.62 16.40
CA GLU A 36 11.36 5.53 15.25
C GLU A 36 12.80 6.01 14.96
N ALA A 37 13.60 6.23 16.01
CA ALA A 37 14.99 6.61 15.88
C ALA A 37 15.89 5.54 15.22
N ASP A 38 15.50 4.26 15.29
CA ASP A 38 16.27 3.14 14.75
C ASP A 38 15.77 2.70 13.36
N LEU A 39 14.57 3.12 12.96
CA LEU A 39 14.00 2.72 11.68
C LEU A 39 14.72 3.40 10.50
N PRO A 40 15.00 2.65 9.42
CA PRO A 40 15.67 3.21 8.26
C PRO A 40 14.89 4.39 7.64
N GLU A 41 15.58 5.41 7.16
CA GLU A 41 14.96 6.55 6.47
C GLU A 41 14.19 6.16 5.22
N THR A 42 14.53 5.02 4.62
CA THR A 42 13.90 4.48 3.42
C THR A 42 12.69 3.56 3.72
N ALA A 43 12.28 3.46 4.99
CA ALA A 43 11.06 2.79 5.42
C ALA A 43 9.97 3.83 5.72
N PHE A 44 8.77 3.66 5.16
CA PHE A 44 7.73 4.68 5.18
C PHE A 44 6.39 4.21 5.79
N GLY A 45 6.07 2.93 5.71
CA GLY A 45 4.78 2.42 6.19
C GLY A 45 4.64 2.43 7.71
N PHE A 46 3.44 2.75 8.20
CA PHE A 46 3.10 2.77 9.64
C PHE A 46 4.03 3.62 10.50
N ARG A 47 4.48 4.75 9.99
CA ARG A 47 5.37 5.67 10.70
C ARG A 47 4.78 7.07 10.77
N PRO A 48 4.92 7.80 11.90
CA PRO A 48 4.48 9.18 12.02
C PRO A 48 5.15 10.08 10.98
N GLY A 49 4.38 10.97 10.35
CA GLY A 49 4.89 11.92 9.35
C GLY A 49 5.40 11.31 8.04
N ARG A 50 5.29 9.99 7.86
CA ARG A 50 5.69 9.28 6.65
C ARG A 50 4.46 8.83 5.84
N ASN A 51 4.57 8.86 4.51
CA ASN A 51 3.48 8.48 3.62
C ASN A 51 3.96 7.80 2.33
N ALA A 52 3.01 7.27 1.57
CA ALA A 52 3.28 6.55 0.33
C ALA A 52 3.92 7.43 -0.76
N HIS A 53 3.58 8.72 -0.82
CA HIS A 53 4.16 9.63 -1.80
C HIS A 53 5.64 9.89 -1.54
N GLN A 54 6.07 9.94 -0.28
CA GLN A 54 7.49 10.04 0.08
C GLN A 54 8.27 8.80 -0.34
N ALA A 55 7.68 7.60 -0.18
CA ALA A 55 8.27 6.35 -0.68
C ALA A 55 8.40 6.39 -2.21
N MET A 56 7.36 6.84 -2.92
CA MET A 56 7.38 7.01 -4.37
C MET A 56 8.41 8.05 -4.83
N GLU A 57 8.61 9.12 -4.07
CA GLU A 57 9.63 10.13 -4.39
C GLU A 57 11.06 9.57 -4.24
N GLN A 58 11.31 8.79 -3.19
CA GLN A 58 12.60 8.08 -3.04
C GLN A 58 12.85 7.12 -4.20
N LEU A 59 11.85 6.32 -4.55
CA LEU A 59 11.91 5.40 -5.70
C LEU A 59 12.24 6.17 -6.99
N LYS A 60 11.56 7.28 -7.25
CA LYS A 60 11.79 8.14 -8.40
C LYS A 60 13.23 8.66 -8.47
N ARG A 61 13.76 9.15 -7.34
CA ARG A 61 15.16 9.64 -7.24
C ARG A 61 16.16 8.56 -7.63
N HIS A 62 15.97 7.32 -7.19
CA HIS A 62 16.86 6.21 -7.54
C HIS A 62 16.80 5.86 -9.03
N LEU A 63 15.58 5.83 -9.62
CA LEU A 63 15.42 5.62 -11.06
C LEU A 63 16.06 6.76 -11.88
N PHE A 64 15.93 8.01 -11.42
CA PHE A 64 16.58 9.15 -12.06
C PHE A 64 18.11 8.99 -12.08
N ARG A 65 18.70 8.58 -10.96
CA ARG A 65 20.13 8.35 -10.81
C ARG A 65 20.66 7.15 -11.61
N GLY A 66 19.80 6.41 -12.35
CA GLY A 66 20.21 5.32 -13.20
C GLY A 66 20.10 3.92 -12.58
N ARG A 67 19.57 3.78 -11.36
CA ARG A 67 19.23 2.48 -10.77
C ARG A 67 17.95 1.96 -11.39
N THR A 68 18.06 1.33 -12.53
CA THR A 68 16.89 0.91 -13.34
C THR A 68 16.53 -0.56 -13.22
N GLU A 69 17.41 -1.36 -12.64
CA GLU A 69 17.07 -2.73 -12.33
C GLU A 69 16.43 -2.80 -10.94
N VAL A 70 15.26 -3.41 -10.87
CA VAL A 70 14.41 -3.40 -9.67
C VAL A 70 14.12 -4.83 -9.25
N VAL A 71 14.41 -5.17 -8.01
CA VAL A 71 13.85 -6.36 -7.36
C VAL A 71 12.55 -5.93 -6.72
N ASP A 72 11.43 -6.36 -7.32
CA ASP A 72 10.07 -6.19 -6.79
C ASP A 72 9.79 -7.40 -5.88
N ALA A 73 9.79 -7.20 -4.57
CA ALA A 73 9.80 -8.28 -3.59
C ALA A 73 8.54 -8.26 -2.72
N ASP A 74 7.91 -9.43 -2.55
CA ASP A 74 6.74 -9.66 -1.72
C ASP A 74 7.07 -10.73 -0.66
N LEU A 75 6.77 -10.46 0.61
CA LEU A 75 6.95 -11.42 1.68
C LEU A 75 5.67 -12.25 1.87
N SER A 76 5.83 -13.57 1.87
CA SER A 76 4.71 -14.48 2.10
C SER A 76 4.26 -14.43 3.55
N TRP A 77 3.00 -14.03 3.80
CA TRP A 77 2.38 -14.07 5.12
C TRP A 77 3.20 -13.34 6.20
N TYR A 78 3.77 -12.19 5.85
CA TYR A 78 4.75 -11.49 6.68
C TYR A 78 4.31 -11.37 8.14
N PHE A 79 3.13 -10.77 8.38
CA PHE A 79 2.60 -10.58 9.74
C PHE A 79 2.39 -11.89 10.52
N ASP A 80 2.11 -12.97 9.81
CA ASP A 80 1.77 -14.27 10.41
C ASP A 80 3.00 -15.14 10.67
N THR A 81 4.18 -14.74 10.13
CA THR A 81 5.40 -15.57 10.18
C THR A 81 6.52 -15.01 11.06
N ILE A 82 6.39 -13.79 11.57
CA ILE A 82 7.41 -13.16 12.43
C ILE A 82 7.66 -14.02 13.69
N PRO A 83 8.88 -14.58 13.92
CA PRO A 83 9.16 -15.40 15.10
C PRO A 83 9.14 -14.55 16.36
N HIS A 84 8.30 -14.91 17.35
CA HIS A 84 8.14 -14.16 18.59
C HIS A 84 9.46 -14.00 19.37
N TYR A 85 10.27 -15.08 19.45
CA TYR A 85 11.56 -15.05 20.12
C TYR A 85 12.51 -14.01 19.53
N ASN A 86 12.64 -13.99 18.20
CA ASN A 86 13.51 -13.04 17.51
C ASN A 86 13.01 -11.60 17.66
N LEU A 87 11.70 -11.39 17.52
CA LEU A 87 11.07 -10.08 17.68
C LEU A 87 11.29 -9.55 19.11
N LEU A 88 11.02 -10.35 20.14
CA LEU A 88 11.21 -9.95 21.53
C LEU A 88 12.69 -9.62 21.85
N ARG A 89 13.64 -10.36 21.27
CA ARG A 89 15.07 -10.02 21.38
C ARG A 89 15.42 -8.68 20.76
N LEU A 90 14.78 -8.31 19.65
CA LEU A 90 14.98 -7.00 19.02
C LEU A 90 14.40 -5.89 19.90
N VAL A 91 13.21 -6.11 20.44
CA VAL A 91 12.57 -5.15 21.35
C VAL A 91 13.42 -4.97 22.61
N ALA A 92 13.93 -6.06 23.18
CA ALA A 92 14.77 -6.06 24.40
C ALA A 92 16.13 -5.35 24.23
N LYS A 93 16.57 -5.05 23.01
CA LYS A 93 17.76 -4.20 22.79
C LYS A 93 17.56 -2.74 23.21
N ARG A 94 16.31 -2.28 23.22
CA ARG A 94 15.95 -0.88 23.52
C ARG A 94 15.10 -0.76 24.78
N VAL A 95 14.39 -1.81 25.16
CA VAL A 95 13.45 -1.83 26.28
C VAL A 95 13.94 -2.82 27.32
N VAL A 96 14.36 -2.32 28.47
CA VAL A 96 14.83 -3.15 29.60
C VAL A 96 13.72 -3.46 30.60
N ASP A 97 12.59 -2.73 30.53
CA ASP A 97 11.45 -2.92 31.42
C ASP A 97 10.81 -4.30 31.17
N ARG A 98 10.87 -5.16 32.22
CA ARG A 98 10.32 -6.52 32.14
C ARG A 98 8.80 -6.54 32.04
N GLY A 99 8.11 -5.54 32.60
CA GLY A 99 6.66 -5.41 32.53
C GLY A 99 6.20 -5.18 31.08
N ILE A 100 6.82 -4.25 30.39
CA ILE A 100 6.55 -3.96 28.96
C ILE A 100 6.87 -5.17 28.09
N LEU A 101 8.03 -5.81 28.29
CA LEU A 101 8.40 -7.00 27.52
C LEU A 101 7.40 -8.15 27.74
N ASN A 102 6.92 -8.32 28.98
CA ASN A 102 5.93 -9.34 29.30
C ASN A 102 4.55 -9.03 28.68
N LEU A 103 4.11 -7.77 28.68
CA LEU A 103 2.89 -7.34 28.00
C LEU A 103 2.96 -7.65 26.50
N ILE A 104 4.05 -7.26 25.82
CA ILE A 104 4.24 -7.57 24.40
C ILE A 104 4.19 -9.09 24.16
N LYS A 105 4.86 -9.88 25.01
CA LYS A 105 4.83 -11.35 24.93
C LYS A 105 3.41 -11.91 25.09
N GLN A 106 2.61 -11.36 26.01
CA GLN A 106 1.22 -11.75 26.21
C GLN A 106 0.37 -11.42 24.98
N TRP A 107 0.49 -10.22 24.40
CA TRP A 107 -0.25 -9.85 23.20
C TRP A 107 0.10 -10.71 21.98
N LEU A 108 1.38 -11.03 21.80
CA LEU A 108 1.83 -11.91 20.72
C LEU A 108 1.30 -13.34 20.87
N ARG A 109 1.13 -13.82 22.11
CA ARG A 109 0.64 -15.16 22.44
C ARG A 109 -0.84 -15.23 22.76
N ALA A 110 -1.55 -14.10 22.66
CA ALA A 110 -2.98 -14.06 22.91
C ALA A 110 -3.70 -15.08 22.02
N PRO A 111 -4.60 -15.90 22.59
CA PRO A 111 -5.32 -16.89 21.79
C PRO A 111 -6.25 -16.18 20.79
N VAL A 112 -6.31 -16.72 19.58
CA VAL A 112 -7.25 -16.27 18.56
C VAL A 112 -8.47 -17.16 18.64
N ILE A 113 -9.64 -16.57 18.90
CA ILE A 113 -10.95 -17.23 18.89
C ILE A 113 -11.61 -16.92 17.55
N GLU A 114 -12.00 -17.94 16.81
CA GLU A 114 -12.70 -17.78 15.53
C GLU A 114 -14.21 -17.65 15.77
N PRO A 115 -14.96 -17.00 14.85
CA PRO A 115 -16.42 -16.84 15.01
C PRO A 115 -17.19 -18.14 15.18
N ASP A 116 -16.67 -19.24 14.61
CA ASP A 116 -17.28 -20.57 14.63
C ASP A 116 -16.79 -21.45 15.81
N ASP A 117 -15.88 -20.94 16.64
CA ASP A 117 -15.42 -21.66 17.83
C ASP A 117 -16.54 -21.74 18.89
N PRO A 118 -16.69 -22.87 19.59
CA PRO A 118 -17.67 -23.01 20.67
C PRO A 118 -17.48 -21.94 21.77
N PRO A 119 -18.57 -21.50 22.42
CA PRO A 119 -18.47 -20.61 23.58
C PRO A 119 -17.57 -21.23 24.67
N GLY A 120 -16.61 -20.45 25.18
CA GLY A 120 -15.64 -20.92 26.17
C GLY A 120 -14.41 -21.64 25.60
N SER A 121 -14.26 -21.69 24.28
CA SER A 121 -13.07 -22.19 23.62
C SER A 121 -11.81 -21.45 24.09
N SER A 122 -10.71 -22.19 24.33
CA SER A 122 -9.41 -21.62 24.71
C SER A 122 -8.66 -20.94 23.57
N GLY A 123 -9.18 -21.01 22.34
CA GLY A 123 -8.58 -20.45 21.13
C GLY A 123 -7.23 -21.08 20.74
N LYS A 124 -6.72 -20.71 19.57
CA LYS A 124 -5.41 -21.18 19.08
C LYS A 124 -4.32 -20.21 19.47
N ARG A 125 -3.23 -20.71 20.04
CA ARG A 125 -2.02 -19.93 20.34
C ARG A 125 -0.96 -20.19 19.27
N SER A 126 -0.16 -19.17 18.98
CA SER A 126 0.98 -19.27 18.06
C SER A 126 2.28 -18.84 18.77
N ASP A 127 3.41 -19.34 18.29
CA ASP A 127 4.76 -18.90 18.67
C ASP A 127 5.37 -17.92 17.65
N LYS A 128 4.58 -17.57 16.64
CA LYS A 128 4.95 -16.64 15.57
C LYS A 128 3.76 -15.81 15.12
N GLY A 129 4.07 -14.71 14.48
CA GLY A 129 3.12 -13.76 13.95
C GLY A 129 2.78 -12.62 14.91
N THR A 130 2.39 -11.49 14.33
CA THR A 130 1.76 -10.38 15.05
C THR A 130 0.31 -10.29 14.63
N PRO A 131 -0.67 -10.29 15.56
CA PRO A 131 -2.08 -10.27 15.20
C PRO A 131 -2.42 -9.10 14.27
N GLN A 132 -2.90 -9.38 13.06
CA GLN A 132 -3.34 -8.32 12.14
C GLN A 132 -4.58 -7.63 12.73
N GLY A 133 -4.45 -6.35 13.08
CA GLY A 133 -5.50 -5.55 13.75
C GLY A 133 -5.18 -5.16 15.20
N GLY A 134 -4.11 -5.67 15.78
CA GLY A 134 -3.56 -5.15 17.04
C GLY A 134 -3.00 -3.74 16.85
N VAL A 135 -3.22 -2.86 17.83
CA VAL A 135 -2.77 -1.45 17.77
C VAL A 135 -1.24 -1.34 17.70
N ILE A 136 -0.52 -2.21 18.42
CA ILE A 136 0.95 -2.21 18.45
C ILE A 136 1.58 -3.04 17.31
N SER A 137 0.80 -3.89 16.63
CA SER A 137 1.31 -4.82 15.62
C SER A 137 2.06 -4.14 14.46
N PRO A 138 1.64 -2.96 13.94
CA PRO A 138 2.40 -2.26 12.92
C PRO A 138 3.80 -1.85 13.37
N LEU A 139 3.96 -1.36 14.60
CA LEU A 139 5.27 -1.02 15.15
C LEU A 139 6.16 -2.26 15.27
N LEU A 140 5.63 -3.35 15.84
CA LEU A 140 6.37 -4.61 16.00
C LEU A 140 6.79 -5.20 14.65
N ALA A 141 5.92 -5.12 13.65
CA ALA A 141 6.23 -5.51 12.28
C ALA A 141 7.34 -4.64 11.68
N ASN A 142 7.30 -3.32 11.85
CA ASN A 142 8.34 -2.41 11.38
C ASN A 142 9.70 -2.69 12.04
N ILE A 143 9.73 -2.96 13.35
CA ILE A 143 10.96 -3.34 14.07
C ILE A 143 11.60 -4.57 13.45
N TYR A 144 10.79 -5.58 13.11
CA TYR A 144 11.31 -6.80 12.50
C TYR A 144 11.72 -6.60 11.04
N HIS A 145 10.91 -5.87 10.25
CA HIS A 145 11.20 -5.56 8.85
C HIS A 145 12.51 -4.77 8.70
N ALA A 146 12.79 -3.86 9.63
CA ALA A 146 14.01 -3.04 9.61
C ALA A 146 15.31 -3.89 9.64
N CYS A 147 15.24 -5.17 10.06
CA CYS A 147 16.37 -6.09 9.98
C CYS A 147 16.80 -6.36 8.52
N ILE A 148 15.90 -6.32 7.54
CA ILE A 148 16.23 -6.56 6.13
C ILE A 148 17.19 -5.46 5.61
N PRO A 149 16.83 -4.17 5.59
CA PRO A 149 17.74 -3.11 5.14
C PRO A 149 18.98 -2.97 6.04
N HIS A 150 18.87 -3.28 7.34
CA HIS A 150 20.02 -3.28 8.24
C HIS A 150 21.05 -4.36 7.85
N LEU A 151 20.61 -5.61 7.67
CA LEU A 151 21.48 -6.71 7.22
C LEU A 151 22.01 -6.48 5.80
N TRP A 152 21.22 -5.88 4.92
CA TRP A 152 21.64 -5.49 3.58
C TRP A 152 22.86 -4.54 3.62
N LYS A 153 22.81 -3.52 4.47
CA LYS A 153 23.92 -2.58 4.69
C LYS A 153 25.10 -3.25 5.40
N LEU A 154 24.85 -3.96 6.49
CA LEU A 154 25.87 -4.60 7.33
C LEU A 154 26.72 -5.61 6.55
N ARG A 155 26.10 -6.39 5.66
CA ARG A 155 26.77 -7.36 4.79
C ARG A 155 27.43 -6.74 3.55
N GLY A 156 27.42 -5.42 3.43
CA GLY A 156 28.04 -4.68 2.33
C GLY A 156 27.29 -4.78 0.99
N HIS A 157 26.09 -5.36 0.96
CA HIS A 157 25.32 -5.49 -0.29
C HIS A 157 24.96 -4.13 -0.89
N ALA A 158 24.62 -3.15 -0.06
CA ALA A 158 24.34 -1.79 -0.50
C ALA A 158 25.51 -1.20 -1.31
N ARG A 159 26.75 -1.37 -0.84
CA ARG A 159 27.97 -0.89 -1.52
C ARG A 159 28.34 -1.74 -2.72
N ARG A 160 28.35 -3.08 -2.56
CA ARG A 160 28.79 -4.04 -3.61
C ARG A 160 27.86 -4.07 -4.81
N LEU A 161 26.54 -4.01 -4.55
CA LEU A 161 25.50 -4.10 -5.59
C LEU A 161 24.95 -2.71 -5.97
N GLY A 162 25.30 -1.65 -5.21
CA GLY A 162 24.77 -0.30 -5.40
C GLY A 162 23.24 -0.23 -5.19
N GLY A 163 22.70 -1.17 -4.39
CA GLY A 163 21.27 -1.35 -4.21
C GLY A 163 20.73 -0.63 -2.99
N GLU A 164 19.63 0.10 -3.18
CA GLU A 164 18.89 0.78 -2.12
C GLU A 164 17.50 0.16 -1.95
N ILE A 165 17.14 -0.10 -0.71
CA ILE A 165 15.82 -0.66 -0.37
C ILE A 165 14.88 0.48 -0.03
N VAL A 166 13.71 0.54 -0.69
CA VAL A 166 12.60 1.42 -0.36
C VAL A 166 11.43 0.56 0.07
N SER A 167 10.93 0.76 1.29
CA SER A 167 9.87 -0.07 1.85
C SER A 167 8.69 0.73 2.38
N TYR A 168 7.51 0.13 2.32
CA TYR A 168 6.28 0.61 2.91
C TYR A 168 5.55 -0.55 3.59
N ALA A 169 5.71 -0.68 4.89
CA ALA A 169 5.32 -1.89 5.64
C ALA A 169 6.03 -3.13 5.08
N ASP A 170 5.28 -4.14 4.65
CA ASP A 170 5.77 -5.38 4.06
C ASP A 170 6.04 -5.31 2.54
N ASP A 171 5.52 -4.27 1.87
CA ASP A 171 5.84 -4.00 0.46
C ASP A 171 7.21 -3.31 0.34
N PHE A 172 8.13 -3.85 -0.45
CA PHE A 172 9.41 -3.19 -0.69
C PHE A 172 10.02 -3.51 -2.05
N VAL A 173 10.88 -2.60 -2.49
CA VAL A 173 11.65 -2.74 -3.72
C VAL A 173 13.14 -2.49 -3.46
N ILE A 174 14.02 -3.18 -4.19
CA ILE A 174 15.44 -2.89 -4.21
C ILE A 174 15.78 -2.29 -5.57
N LEU A 175 16.27 -1.06 -5.59
CA LEU A 175 16.66 -0.36 -6.81
C LEU A 175 18.17 -0.47 -7.00
N LEU A 176 18.61 -0.96 -8.15
CA LEU A 176 19.98 -1.37 -8.44
C LEU A 176 20.49 -0.78 -9.76
N TRP A 177 21.79 -0.73 -9.88
CA TRP A 177 22.41 -0.53 -11.19
C TRP A 177 22.13 -1.75 -12.09
N PRO A 178 22.03 -1.56 -13.42
CA PRO A 178 21.79 -2.66 -14.37
C PRO A 178 22.76 -3.83 -14.20
N GLY A 179 22.25 -5.05 -14.40
CA GLY A 179 23.02 -6.31 -14.31
C GLY A 179 23.24 -6.84 -12.88
N ARG A 180 22.61 -6.24 -11.85
CA ARG A 180 22.81 -6.61 -10.45
C ARG A 180 21.64 -7.37 -9.82
N GLY A 181 20.51 -7.46 -10.51
CA GLY A 181 19.24 -7.96 -9.96
C GLY A 181 19.31 -9.41 -9.49
N LYS A 182 19.88 -10.32 -10.27
CA LYS A 182 20.00 -11.73 -9.86
C LYS A 182 20.83 -11.88 -8.58
N ALA A 183 21.99 -11.21 -8.51
CA ALA A 183 22.85 -11.24 -7.33
C ALA A 183 22.15 -10.61 -6.09
N ALA A 184 21.37 -9.56 -6.32
CA ALA A 184 20.57 -8.92 -5.27
C ALA A 184 19.45 -9.84 -4.76
N LEU A 185 18.77 -10.54 -5.65
CA LEU A 185 17.74 -11.51 -5.27
C LEU A 185 18.31 -12.66 -4.45
N THR A 186 19.45 -13.23 -4.86
CA THR A 186 20.14 -14.27 -4.07
C THR A 186 20.55 -13.76 -2.68
N ALA A 187 21.07 -12.53 -2.59
CA ALA A 187 21.42 -11.93 -1.30
C ALA A 187 20.17 -11.69 -0.42
N LEU A 188 19.05 -11.28 -1.02
CA LEU A 188 17.80 -11.09 -0.32
C LEU A 188 17.24 -12.41 0.22
N HIS A 189 17.29 -13.50 -0.57
CA HIS A 189 16.93 -14.85 -0.11
C HIS A 189 17.70 -15.24 1.16
N SER A 190 19.03 -15.10 1.13
CA SER A 190 19.87 -15.41 2.30
C SER A 190 19.55 -14.56 3.54
N ILE A 191 19.15 -13.29 3.34
CA ILE A 191 18.71 -12.43 4.45
C ILE A 191 17.37 -12.91 4.99
N CYS A 192 16.40 -13.20 4.12
CA CYS A 192 15.08 -13.67 4.53
C CYS A 192 15.14 -15.01 5.26
N GLU A 193 15.93 -15.97 4.77
CA GLU A 193 16.15 -17.25 5.47
C GLU A 193 16.70 -17.06 6.88
N ARG A 194 17.72 -16.20 7.05
CA ARG A 194 18.27 -15.88 8.36
C ARG A 194 17.24 -15.23 9.31
N LEU A 195 16.29 -14.50 8.76
CA LEU A 195 15.20 -13.90 9.52
C LEU A 195 13.99 -14.83 9.67
N SER A 196 14.07 -16.07 9.19
CA SER A 196 12.93 -17.00 9.13
C SER A 196 11.70 -16.40 8.41
N LEU A 197 11.96 -15.57 7.39
CA LEU A 197 10.97 -15.00 6.49
C LEU A 197 11.02 -15.72 5.15
N ARG A 198 9.92 -15.70 4.41
CA ARG A 198 9.84 -16.32 3.08
C ARG A 198 9.44 -15.29 2.04
N LEU A 199 10.20 -15.23 0.96
CA LEU A 199 9.79 -14.49 -0.24
C LEU A 199 8.67 -15.25 -0.96
N ASN A 200 7.77 -14.51 -1.55
CA ASN A 200 6.74 -15.05 -2.43
C ASN A 200 7.34 -15.18 -3.84
N GLU A 201 7.72 -16.39 -4.22
CA GLU A 201 8.39 -16.66 -5.50
C GLU A 201 7.53 -16.30 -6.72
N GLU A 202 6.20 -16.44 -6.63
CA GLU A 202 5.29 -16.11 -7.74
C GLU A 202 5.20 -14.60 -7.99
N LYS A 203 5.44 -13.78 -6.97
CA LYS A 203 5.32 -12.32 -7.06
C LYS A 203 6.67 -11.61 -7.07
N THR A 204 7.70 -12.21 -6.47
CA THR A 204 9.03 -11.62 -6.45
C THR A 204 9.70 -11.77 -7.81
N ARG A 205 10.14 -10.65 -8.38
CA ARG A 205 10.73 -10.64 -9.72
C ARG A 205 11.79 -9.56 -9.85
N VAL A 206 12.69 -9.78 -10.80
CA VAL A 206 13.68 -8.77 -11.23
C VAL A 206 13.19 -8.12 -12.52
N VAL A 207 13.13 -6.80 -12.53
CA VAL A 207 12.57 -6.00 -13.62
C VAL A 207 13.60 -4.96 -14.07
N ASP A 208 13.88 -4.84 -15.38
CA ASP A 208 14.51 -3.64 -15.92
C ASP A 208 13.41 -2.58 -16.19
N ALA A 209 13.37 -1.54 -15.37
CA ALA A 209 12.38 -0.48 -15.47
C ALA A 209 12.40 0.30 -16.80
N ARG A 210 13.43 0.13 -17.65
CA ARG A 210 13.49 0.71 -19.00
C ARG A 210 12.74 -0.16 -20.02
N ALA A 211 12.75 -1.46 -19.82
CA ALA A 211 12.10 -2.42 -20.72
C ALA A 211 10.63 -2.62 -20.36
N GLU A 212 10.34 -2.80 -19.07
CA GLU A 212 8.98 -3.07 -18.60
C GLU A 212 8.60 -2.25 -17.35
N SER A 213 7.31 -2.20 -17.04
CA SER A 213 6.80 -1.53 -15.86
C SER A 213 6.67 -2.49 -14.68
N PHE A 214 6.86 -1.98 -13.47
CA PHE A 214 6.53 -2.67 -12.22
C PHE A 214 5.47 -1.89 -11.43
N GLN A 215 4.93 -2.50 -10.38
CA GLN A 215 3.92 -1.86 -9.55
C GLN A 215 4.43 -1.71 -8.12
N PHE A 216 4.23 -0.54 -7.53
CA PHE A 216 4.54 -0.27 -6.14
C PHE A 216 3.50 0.67 -5.56
N LEU A 217 2.93 0.35 -4.41
CA LEU A 217 1.92 1.16 -3.69
C LEU A 217 0.72 1.56 -4.57
N GLY A 218 0.28 0.69 -5.45
CA GLY A 218 -0.83 0.97 -6.35
C GLY A 218 -0.51 1.85 -7.55
N PHE A 219 0.75 2.24 -7.71
CA PHE A 219 1.25 2.93 -8.91
C PHE A 219 1.94 1.96 -9.86
N ARG A 220 1.85 2.23 -11.15
CA ARG A 220 2.66 1.63 -12.20
C ARG A 220 3.83 2.56 -12.48
N VAL A 221 5.04 2.02 -12.45
CA VAL A 221 6.28 2.76 -12.61
C VAL A 221 7.08 2.17 -13.78
N GLN A 222 7.61 3.05 -14.62
CA GLN A 222 8.50 2.70 -15.73
C GLN A 222 9.44 3.86 -16.02
N LYS A 223 10.68 3.59 -16.37
CA LYS A 223 11.60 4.61 -16.90
C LYS A 223 11.45 4.69 -18.41
N VAL A 224 10.97 5.81 -18.91
CA VAL A 224 10.63 5.99 -20.34
C VAL A 224 11.43 7.12 -20.98
N LEU A 225 11.68 6.99 -22.29
CA LEU A 225 12.33 8.03 -23.07
C LEU A 225 11.29 9.08 -23.52
N ASN A 226 11.54 10.33 -23.23
CA ASN A 226 10.78 11.42 -23.80
C ASN A 226 11.30 11.71 -25.21
N LEU A 227 10.54 11.35 -26.23
CA LEU A 227 10.94 11.50 -27.64
C LEU A 227 11.17 12.96 -28.07
N LYS A 228 10.56 13.95 -27.38
CA LYS A 228 10.75 15.37 -27.70
C LYS A 228 12.05 15.93 -27.14
N SER A 229 12.44 15.51 -25.93
CA SER A 229 13.64 16.03 -25.25
C SER A 229 14.84 15.08 -25.31
N GLY A 230 14.66 13.84 -25.78
CA GLY A 230 15.70 12.81 -25.74
C GLY A 230 16.09 12.32 -24.34
N LYS A 231 15.39 12.77 -23.28
CA LYS A 231 15.73 12.46 -21.90
C LYS A 231 14.90 11.31 -21.34
N TRP A 232 15.54 10.45 -20.55
CA TRP A 232 14.88 9.40 -19.80
C TRP A 232 14.32 9.95 -18.49
N TYR A 233 13.06 9.60 -18.17
CA TYR A 233 12.41 9.99 -16.92
C TYR A 233 11.56 8.86 -16.33
N PRO A 234 11.41 8.78 -14.99
CA PRO A 234 10.48 7.84 -14.36
C PRO A 234 9.05 8.31 -14.53
N ARG A 235 8.27 7.55 -15.30
CA ARG A 235 6.82 7.74 -15.43
C ARG A 235 6.11 6.97 -14.33
N VAL A 236 5.30 7.67 -13.54
CA VAL A 236 4.52 7.15 -12.43
C VAL A 236 3.06 7.43 -12.68
N GLU A 237 2.25 6.39 -12.81
CA GLU A 237 0.82 6.48 -13.12
C GLU A 237 0.04 5.55 -12.17
N PRO A 238 -1.27 5.79 -11.92
CA PRO A 238 -2.10 4.80 -11.24
C PRO A 238 -2.03 3.45 -11.92
N ALA A 239 -1.87 2.38 -11.16
CA ALA A 239 -1.86 1.03 -11.71
C ALA A 239 -3.23 0.65 -12.29
N PRO A 240 -3.31 -0.21 -13.32
CA PRO A 240 -4.57 -0.63 -13.92
C PRO A 240 -5.56 -1.21 -12.90
N LYS A 241 -5.08 -1.96 -11.92
CA LYS A 241 -5.91 -2.48 -10.82
C LYS A 241 -6.51 -1.36 -9.96
N SER A 242 -5.78 -0.27 -9.74
CA SER A 242 -6.25 0.88 -8.97
C SER A 242 -7.33 1.67 -9.73
N GLU A 243 -7.19 1.81 -11.06
CA GLU A 243 -8.23 2.38 -11.90
C GLU A 243 -9.48 1.46 -11.95
N GLN A 244 -9.27 0.15 -12.01
CA GLN A 244 -10.39 -0.79 -12.05
C GLN A 244 -11.20 -0.74 -10.74
N ARG A 245 -10.56 -0.67 -9.58
CA ARG A 245 -11.25 -0.57 -8.28
C ARG A 245 -12.16 0.65 -8.19
N VAL A 246 -11.70 1.83 -8.63
CA VAL A 246 -12.56 3.02 -8.61
C VAL A 246 -13.70 2.90 -9.60
N ARG A 247 -13.49 2.27 -10.77
CA ARG A 247 -14.58 2.00 -11.73
C ARG A 247 -15.62 1.03 -11.16
N ASP A 248 -15.16 -0.02 -10.48
CA ASP A 248 -16.06 -1.00 -9.86
C ASP A 248 -16.87 -0.32 -8.75
N ARG A 249 -16.25 0.53 -7.93
CA ARG A 249 -16.97 1.30 -6.91
C ARG A 249 -17.99 2.26 -7.52
N MET A 250 -17.67 2.94 -8.63
CA MET A 250 -18.64 3.76 -9.36
C MET A 250 -19.79 2.90 -9.89
N ARG A 251 -19.51 1.67 -10.35
CA ARG A 251 -20.53 0.73 -10.82
C ARG A 251 -21.48 0.29 -9.71
N GLU A 252 -20.95 -0.01 -8.52
CA GLU A 252 -21.75 -0.36 -7.35
C GLU A 252 -22.70 0.77 -6.95
N ILE A 253 -22.17 2.00 -6.76
CA ILE A 253 -22.93 3.19 -6.38
C ILE A 253 -24.06 3.49 -7.37
N THR A 254 -23.82 3.23 -8.65
CA THR A 254 -24.77 3.47 -9.75
C THR A 254 -25.42 2.18 -10.28
N SER A 255 -25.51 1.16 -9.45
CA SER A 255 -26.16 -0.12 -9.80
C SER A 255 -27.66 0.05 -9.99
N ARG A 256 -28.28 -0.96 -10.61
CA ARG A 256 -29.75 -0.98 -10.84
C ARG A 256 -30.52 -0.96 -9.52
N TRP A 257 -29.99 -1.62 -8.50
CA TRP A 257 -30.61 -1.73 -7.17
C TRP A 257 -30.61 -0.41 -6.39
N MET A 258 -29.78 0.56 -6.78
CA MET A 258 -29.69 1.89 -6.17
C MET A 258 -30.60 2.91 -6.85
N GLY A 259 -31.56 2.51 -7.68
CA GLY A 259 -32.45 3.41 -8.44
C GLY A 259 -33.40 4.24 -7.56
N GLY A 260 -33.78 3.76 -6.36
CA GLY A 260 -34.61 4.49 -5.41
C GLY A 260 -33.90 5.55 -4.56
N ARG A 261 -32.56 5.58 -4.59
CA ARG A 261 -31.76 6.51 -3.78
C ARG A 261 -31.86 7.95 -4.29
N ALA A 262 -31.75 8.96 -3.39
CA ALA A 262 -31.72 10.38 -3.81
C ALA A 262 -30.54 10.67 -4.74
N VAL A 263 -30.75 11.59 -5.68
CA VAL A 263 -29.71 11.95 -6.67
C VAL A 263 -28.50 12.57 -5.96
N GLU A 264 -28.78 13.45 -5.04
CA GLU A 264 -27.80 14.19 -4.23
C GLU A 264 -26.93 13.25 -3.39
N GLU A 265 -27.53 12.24 -2.76
CA GLU A 265 -26.80 11.22 -1.99
C GLU A 265 -25.90 10.36 -2.86
N THR A 266 -26.39 9.95 -4.04
CA THR A 266 -25.60 9.16 -5.00
C THR A 266 -24.39 9.96 -5.48
N ILE A 267 -24.59 11.23 -5.82
CA ILE A 267 -23.50 12.13 -6.25
C ILE A 267 -22.52 12.39 -5.11
N ALA A 268 -23.02 12.61 -3.88
CA ALA A 268 -22.16 12.81 -2.71
C ALA A 268 -21.26 11.61 -2.45
N GLU A 269 -21.79 10.38 -2.59
CA GLU A 269 -20.99 9.17 -2.45
C GLU A 269 -19.97 9.00 -3.60
N MET A 270 -20.37 9.23 -4.83
CA MET A 270 -19.43 9.25 -5.96
C MET A 270 -18.32 10.26 -5.75
N ASN A 271 -18.65 11.47 -5.30
CA ASN A 271 -17.70 12.55 -5.03
C ASN A 271 -16.71 12.17 -3.92
N ARG A 272 -17.17 11.51 -2.86
CA ARG A 272 -16.30 11.03 -1.77
C ARG A 272 -15.25 10.05 -2.30
N VAL A 273 -15.67 9.11 -3.16
CA VAL A 273 -14.76 8.14 -3.78
C VAL A 273 -13.79 8.81 -4.75
N LEU A 274 -14.28 9.70 -5.62
CA LEU A 274 -13.44 10.42 -6.58
C LEU A 274 -12.39 11.31 -5.88
N ARG A 275 -12.79 12.05 -4.85
CA ARG A 275 -11.87 12.88 -4.07
C ARG A 275 -10.80 12.06 -3.38
N GLY A 276 -11.17 10.96 -2.69
CA GLY A 276 -10.22 10.06 -2.03
C GLY A 276 -9.23 9.44 -3.01
N TRP A 277 -9.73 8.93 -4.14
CA TRP A 277 -8.89 8.36 -5.19
C TRP A 277 -7.98 9.42 -5.83
N GLY A 278 -8.52 10.59 -6.14
CA GLY A 278 -7.76 11.71 -6.70
C GLY A 278 -6.68 12.24 -5.77
N ALA A 279 -7.00 12.37 -4.47
CA ALA A 279 -6.04 12.80 -3.46
C ALA A 279 -4.85 11.84 -3.30
N TYR A 280 -5.06 10.54 -3.50
CA TYR A 280 -3.96 9.57 -3.46
C TYR A 280 -3.18 9.50 -4.78
N PHE A 281 -3.88 9.49 -5.92
CA PHE A 281 -3.28 9.26 -7.23
C PHE A 281 -2.94 10.54 -8.03
N HIS A 282 -2.93 11.72 -7.39
CA HIS A 282 -2.48 12.95 -8.08
C HIS A 282 -0.97 13.00 -8.34
N TYR A 283 -0.19 12.12 -7.69
CA TYR A 283 1.25 12.07 -7.78
C TYR A 283 1.73 11.54 -9.14
N GLY A 284 2.85 12.09 -9.65
CA GLY A 284 3.49 11.63 -10.87
C GLY A 284 2.81 12.13 -12.17
N ASN A 285 2.44 11.22 -13.04
CA ASN A 285 1.90 11.49 -14.38
C ASN A 285 0.44 11.00 -14.55
N PRO A 286 -0.52 11.41 -13.71
CA PRO A 286 -1.85 10.81 -13.65
C PRO A 286 -2.84 11.34 -14.70
N GLN A 287 -2.47 12.30 -15.57
CA GLN A 287 -3.38 13.06 -16.43
C GLN A 287 -4.30 12.17 -17.27
N ARG A 288 -3.73 11.14 -17.90
CA ARG A 288 -4.51 10.19 -18.74
C ARG A 288 -5.47 9.36 -17.89
N SER A 289 -5.03 8.91 -16.71
CA SER A 289 -5.85 8.16 -15.76
C SER A 289 -6.99 9.00 -15.22
N MET A 290 -6.71 10.24 -14.80
CA MET A 290 -7.72 11.21 -14.33
C MET A 290 -8.78 11.47 -15.40
N ALA A 291 -8.36 11.67 -16.65
CA ALA A 291 -9.29 11.88 -17.77
C ALA A 291 -10.21 10.66 -18.00
N ARG A 292 -9.64 9.44 -17.99
CA ARG A 292 -10.41 8.18 -18.14
C ARG A 292 -11.41 7.98 -17.00
N ILE A 293 -11.02 8.28 -15.77
CA ILE A 293 -11.92 8.13 -14.61
C ILE A 293 -13.01 9.19 -14.61
N ASN A 294 -12.71 10.45 -14.95
CA ASN A 294 -13.71 11.50 -15.13
C ASN A 294 -14.77 11.09 -16.16
N HIS A 295 -14.32 10.67 -17.34
CA HIS A 295 -15.21 10.21 -18.39
C HIS A 295 -16.09 9.03 -17.93
N TYR A 296 -15.49 8.04 -17.29
CA TYR A 296 -16.21 6.88 -16.77
C TYR A 296 -17.26 7.26 -15.72
N ALA A 297 -16.91 8.11 -14.75
CA ALA A 297 -17.83 8.56 -13.70
C ALA A 297 -19.03 9.33 -14.28
N GLU A 298 -18.76 10.22 -15.23
CA GLU A 298 -19.76 11.00 -15.96
C GLU A 298 -20.72 10.08 -16.72
N GLU A 299 -20.22 9.11 -17.48
CA GLU A 299 -21.02 8.11 -18.20
C GLU A 299 -21.88 7.25 -17.24
N ARG A 300 -21.31 6.83 -16.13
CA ARG A 300 -22.03 6.04 -15.12
C ARG A 300 -23.19 6.80 -14.52
N LEU A 301 -22.95 8.08 -14.16
CA LEU A 301 -24.00 8.94 -13.60
C LEU A 301 -25.12 9.19 -14.62
N ARG A 302 -24.79 9.53 -15.88
CA ARG A 302 -25.79 9.69 -16.95
C ARG A 302 -26.66 8.44 -17.11
N LYS A 303 -26.06 7.27 -17.26
CA LYS A 303 -26.77 5.99 -17.41
C LYS A 303 -27.68 5.68 -16.21
N TRP A 304 -27.24 6.05 -15.00
CA TRP A 304 -28.04 5.86 -13.81
C TRP A 304 -29.24 6.83 -13.78
N LEU A 305 -29.05 8.10 -14.10
CA LEU A 305 -30.11 9.12 -14.17
C LEU A 305 -31.14 8.80 -15.26
N MET A 306 -30.70 8.35 -16.43
CA MET A 306 -31.61 7.95 -17.52
C MET A 306 -32.47 6.76 -17.11
N ARG A 307 -31.89 5.74 -16.47
CA ARG A 307 -32.63 4.57 -15.96
C ARG A 307 -33.64 4.96 -14.90
N ARG A 308 -33.26 5.85 -13.98
CA ARG A 308 -34.17 6.37 -12.94
C ARG A 308 -35.42 7.02 -13.54
N ARG A 309 -35.28 7.72 -14.68
CA ARG A 309 -36.39 8.32 -15.42
C ARG A 309 -37.04 7.38 -16.43
N GLN A 310 -36.71 6.11 -16.41
CA GLN A 310 -37.22 5.08 -17.36
C GLN A 310 -36.99 5.48 -18.83
N ARG A 311 -35.97 6.31 -19.13
CA ARG A 311 -35.62 6.72 -20.48
C ARG A 311 -34.50 5.86 -21.05
N ARG A 312 -34.57 5.60 -22.37
CA ARG A 312 -33.52 4.91 -23.13
C ARG A 312 -32.50 5.92 -23.68
N GLY A 313 -31.30 5.46 -24.00
CA GLY A 313 -30.24 6.23 -24.63
C GLY A 313 -29.11 6.68 -23.69
N PRO A 314 -28.06 7.28 -24.25
CA PRO A 314 -26.85 7.68 -23.51
C PRO A 314 -27.03 8.88 -22.57
N GLY A 315 -28.09 9.69 -22.81
CA GLY A 315 -28.44 10.82 -21.95
C GLY A 315 -27.60 12.09 -22.12
N TYR A 316 -26.86 12.23 -23.20
CA TYR A 316 -26.01 13.42 -23.43
C TYR A 316 -26.81 14.71 -23.58
N THR A 317 -27.97 14.65 -24.24
CA THR A 317 -28.88 15.81 -24.42
C THR A 317 -29.53 16.22 -23.11
N GLN A 318 -30.01 15.26 -22.31
CA GLN A 318 -30.70 15.51 -21.02
C GLN A 318 -29.75 15.94 -19.94
N TYR A 319 -28.51 15.38 -19.95
CA TYR A 319 -27.46 15.59 -18.97
C TYR A 319 -26.14 15.92 -19.69
N PRO A 320 -26.03 17.10 -20.34
CA PRO A 320 -24.77 17.53 -20.95
C PRO A 320 -23.70 17.68 -19.86
N THR A 321 -22.43 17.63 -20.24
CA THR A 321 -21.28 17.72 -19.32
C THR A 321 -21.37 18.93 -18.38
N ARG A 322 -21.82 20.09 -18.90
CA ARG A 322 -22.04 21.30 -18.10
C ARG A 322 -23.03 21.05 -16.94
N LYS A 323 -24.13 20.33 -17.24
CA LYS A 323 -25.14 20.02 -16.23
C LYS A 323 -24.62 19.03 -15.18
N VAL A 324 -23.88 18.00 -15.62
CA VAL A 324 -23.31 16.96 -14.74
C VAL A 324 -22.35 17.57 -13.72
N TYR A 325 -21.47 18.44 -14.15
CA TYR A 325 -20.46 19.04 -13.26
C TYR A 325 -20.94 20.34 -12.59
N GLY A 326 -21.70 21.18 -13.30
CA GLY A 326 -22.12 22.49 -12.81
C GLY A 326 -23.37 22.44 -11.92
N GLU A 327 -24.47 21.81 -12.43
CA GLU A 327 -25.74 21.80 -11.71
C GLU A 327 -25.86 20.62 -10.72
N LEU A 328 -25.46 19.41 -11.20
CA LEU A 328 -25.55 18.21 -10.38
C LEU A 328 -24.36 18.07 -9.43
N GLY A 329 -23.28 18.81 -9.64
CA GLY A 329 -22.15 18.87 -8.71
C GLY A 329 -21.28 17.61 -8.65
N LEU A 330 -21.21 16.82 -9.74
CA LEU A 330 -20.24 15.71 -9.80
C LEU A 330 -18.82 16.28 -9.68
N TYR A 331 -18.00 15.73 -8.79
CA TYR A 331 -16.61 16.15 -8.64
C TYR A 331 -15.78 15.75 -9.86
N ARG A 332 -15.06 16.72 -10.40
CA ARG A 332 -14.12 16.52 -11.51
C ARG A 332 -12.71 16.39 -10.94
N LEU A 333 -12.07 15.25 -11.19
CA LEU A 333 -10.66 15.06 -10.87
C LEU A 333 -9.83 16.13 -11.61
N PRO A 334 -8.90 16.80 -10.93
CA PRO A 334 -8.13 17.89 -11.51
C PRO A 334 -7.30 17.37 -12.71
N ARG A 335 -7.15 18.20 -13.73
CA ARG A 335 -6.06 18.00 -14.69
C ARG A 335 -4.78 18.30 -13.94
N ALA A 336 -3.99 17.28 -13.64
CA ALA A 336 -2.72 17.50 -12.98
C ALA A 336 -1.91 18.52 -13.79
N ARG A 337 -1.35 19.51 -13.11
CA ARG A 337 -0.39 20.42 -13.76
C ARG A 337 0.79 19.57 -14.26
N PRO A 338 1.38 19.89 -15.42
CA PRO A 338 2.67 19.32 -15.80
C PRO A 338 3.61 19.47 -14.59
N ALA A 339 4.36 18.41 -14.27
CA ALA A 339 5.37 18.49 -13.25
C ALA A 339 6.26 19.70 -13.56
N ASP A 340 6.49 20.54 -12.56
CA ASP A 340 7.27 21.77 -12.69
C ASP A 340 8.64 21.42 -13.30
N PRO A 341 9.04 21.99 -14.43
CA PRO A 341 10.31 21.66 -15.07
C PRO A 341 11.54 22.03 -14.22
N ALA A 342 11.35 22.76 -13.12
CA ALA A 342 12.42 23.10 -12.17
C ALA A 342 12.96 21.92 -11.36
N HIS A 343 12.30 20.73 -11.41
CA HIS A 343 12.77 19.49 -10.78
C HIS A 343 12.92 18.35 -11.82
N ALA A 344 13.09 18.67 -13.09
CA ALA A 344 13.33 17.71 -14.16
C ALA A 344 14.84 17.62 -14.51
#